data_36dad7f64b16dbb0f174e7a9998afdbf
#
_entry.id   36dad7f64b16dbb0f174e7a9998afdbf
#
_cell.length_a   1.000
_cell.length_b   1.000
_cell.length_c   1.000
_cell.angle_alpha   90.00
_cell.angle_beta   90.00
_cell.angle_gamma   90.00
#
_symmetry.space_group_name_H-M   'P 1'
#
loop_
_entity.id
_entity.type
_entity.pdbx_description
1 polymer ?
#
loop_
_entity_poly.entity_id
_entity_poly.type
_entity_poly.pdbx_seq_one_letter_code
_entity_poly.pdbx_strand_id
1 'polypeptide(L)'
;EFRRVLFRSLDGAAARVEEEKRRDPSDRGQRAALRCEVSVPDAAVKAAAWERFKGEGYGSLHLTSAAMGGFQWYCQRELLAPYAERFFEDATGVFQERTHEFSRAWFVALFPDFRVERGVLDRSQRFLGTVSEELPTLVRSLREANDDLERAIKCREFATS
;
A
#
# COMPACT_ATOMS: atom_id res chain seq x y z
N GLU A 1 17.45 -3.67 -14.25
CA GLU A 1 16.42 -3.46 -15.30
C GLU A 1 15.06 -3.13 -14.67
N PHE A 2 14.58 -3.87 -13.68
CA PHE A 2 13.34 -3.55 -12.95
C PHE A 2 13.29 -2.12 -12.39
N ARG A 3 14.40 -1.56 -11.93
CA ARG A 3 14.46 -0.15 -11.49
C ARG A 3 14.13 0.85 -12.60
N ARG A 4 14.52 0.58 -13.85
CA ARG A 4 14.22 1.44 -15.00
C ARG A 4 12.74 1.44 -15.37
N VAL A 5 12.07 0.31 -15.24
CA VAL A 5 10.62 0.17 -15.49
C VAL A 5 9.81 0.96 -14.46
N LEU A 6 10.23 1.00 -13.21
CA LEU A 6 9.55 1.68 -12.11
C LEU A 6 9.58 3.22 -12.23
N PHE A 7 10.60 3.80 -12.85
CA PHE A 7 10.82 5.26 -12.87
C PHE A 7 10.39 5.97 -14.16
N ARG A 8 10.11 5.24 -15.21
CA ARG A 8 9.63 5.78 -16.47
C ARG A 8 8.54 4.86 -17.02
N SER A 9 7.35 5.41 -17.26
CA SER A 9 6.36 4.77 -18.14
C SER A 9 6.93 4.76 -19.56
N LEU A 10 7.87 3.84 -19.78
CA LEU A 10 8.47 3.67 -21.09
C LEU A 10 7.53 2.82 -21.93
N ASP A 11 7.34 3.21 -23.18
CA ASP A 11 6.72 2.35 -24.17
C ASP A 11 7.38 0.96 -24.11
N GLY A 12 6.56 -0.09 -23.99
CA GLY A 12 7.02 -1.46 -23.83
C GLY A 12 7.33 -1.92 -22.41
N ALA A 13 7.04 -1.15 -21.36
CA ALA A 13 7.26 -1.59 -19.98
C ALA A 13 6.51 -2.89 -19.65
N ALA A 14 5.25 -3.01 -20.06
CA ALA A 14 4.45 -4.22 -19.87
C ALA A 14 5.07 -5.44 -20.57
N ALA A 15 5.52 -5.26 -21.82
CA ALA A 15 6.17 -6.34 -22.58
C ALA A 15 7.47 -6.82 -21.91
N ARG A 16 8.24 -5.92 -21.30
CA ARG A 16 9.45 -6.27 -20.55
C ARG A 16 9.14 -7.04 -19.27
N VAL A 17 8.08 -6.67 -18.56
CA VAL A 17 7.64 -7.43 -17.38
C VAL A 17 7.25 -8.85 -17.78
N GLU A 18 6.50 -9.01 -18.88
CA GLU A 18 6.13 -10.33 -19.39
C GLU A 18 7.33 -11.15 -19.88
N GLU A 19 8.33 -10.51 -20.44
CA GLU A 19 9.58 -11.18 -20.84
C GLU A 19 10.37 -11.65 -19.61
N GLU A 20 10.51 -10.79 -18.58
CA GLU A 20 11.20 -11.16 -17.35
C GLU A 20 10.45 -12.25 -16.56
N LYS A 21 9.11 -12.29 -16.57
CA LYS A 21 8.34 -13.40 -16.00
C LYS A 21 8.66 -14.73 -16.66
N ARG A 22 8.82 -14.74 -17.98
CA ARG A 22 9.18 -15.95 -18.72
C ARG A 22 10.62 -16.37 -18.46
N ARG A 23 11.51 -15.40 -18.31
CA ARG A 23 12.93 -15.60 -18.05
C ARG A 23 13.21 -16.11 -16.64
N ASP A 24 12.51 -15.54 -15.63
CA ASP A 24 12.62 -15.92 -14.22
C ASP A 24 11.26 -16.34 -13.65
N PRO A 25 10.85 -17.61 -13.84
CA PRO A 25 9.61 -18.15 -13.31
C PRO A 25 9.67 -18.48 -11.81
N SER A 26 10.79 -18.21 -11.14
CA SER A 26 10.93 -18.43 -9.70
C SER A 26 9.94 -17.57 -8.90
N ASP A 27 9.68 -17.96 -7.65
CA ASP A 27 8.87 -17.17 -6.72
C ASP A 27 9.38 -15.72 -6.58
N ARG A 28 10.70 -15.55 -6.60
CA ARG A 28 11.34 -14.22 -6.59
C ARG A 28 11.00 -13.41 -7.84
N GLY A 29 11.09 -14.02 -9.02
CA GLY A 29 10.74 -13.39 -10.29
C GLY A 29 9.27 -13.01 -10.35
N GLN A 30 8.37 -13.89 -9.91
CA GLN A 30 6.94 -13.63 -9.84
C GLN A 30 6.60 -12.45 -8.92
N ARG A 31 7.21 -12.40 -7.73
CA ARG A 31 7.05 -11.27 -6.79
C ARG A 31 7.56 -9.94 -7.37
N ALA A 32 8.71 -9.97 -8.04
CA ALA A 32 9.27 -8.79 -8.67
C ALA A 32 8.37 -8.27 -9.81
N ALA A 33 7.83 -9.17 -10.63
CA ALA A 33 6.92 -8.85 -11.71
C ALA A 33 5.61 -8.22 -11.20
N LEU A 34 4.96 -8.82 -10.20
CA LEU A 34 3.75 -8.28 -9.58
C LEU A 34 3.98 -6.89 -8.98
N ARG A 35 5.11 -6.69 -8.31
CA ARG A 35 5.48 -5.38 -7.80
C ARG A 35 5.60 -4.35 -8.92
N CYS A 36 6.19 -4.71 -10.05
CA CYS A 36 6.29 -3.83 -11.21
C CYS A 36 4.94 -3.53 -11.83
N GLU A 37 4.09 -4.53 -12.01
CA GLU A 37 2.75 -4.38 -12.58
C GLU A 37 1.90 -3.39 -11.79
N VAL A 38 1.87 -3.53 -10.47
CA VAL A 38 1.07 -2.67 -9.58
C VAL A 38 1.69 -1.27 -9.45
N SER A 39 3.00 -1.11 -9.69
CA SER A 39 3.66 0.19 -9.61
C SER A 39 3.41 1.11 -10.81
N VAL A 40 2.77 0.61 -11.86
CA VAL A 40 2.43 1.42 -13.05
C VAL A 40 1.57 2.63 -12.64
N PRO A 41 1.88 3.86 -13.09
CA PRO A 41 1.13 5.07 -12.78
C PRO A 41 -0.14 5.18 -13.64
N ASP A 42 -1.04 4.23 -13.48
CA ASP A 42 -2.31 4.14 -14.19
C ASP A 42 -3.47 3.94 -13.20
N ALA A 43 -4.52 4.75 -13.33
CA ALA A 43 -5.65 4.76 -12.42
C ALA A 43 -6.44 3.44 -12.44
N ALA A 44 -6.59 2.81 -13.61
CA ALA A 44 -7.30 1.54 -13.74
C ALA A 44 -6.50 0.39 -13.11
N VAL A 45 -5.17 0.40 -13.29
CA VAL A 45 -4.26 -0.56 -12.64
C VAL A 45 -4.34 -0.43 -11.11
N LYS A 46 -4.30 0.81 -10.59
CA LYS A 46 -4.42 1.05 -9.14
C LYS A 46 -5.78 0.59 -8.60
N ALA A 47 -6.87 0.90 -9.30
CA ALA A 47 -8.21 0.50 -8.88
C ALA A 47 -8.36 -1.03 -8.86
N ALA A 48 -7.92 -1.71 -9.91
CA ALA A 48 -7.97 -3.18 -9.98
C ALA A 48 -7.11 -3.84 -8.89
N ALA A 49 -5.91 -3.29 -8.62
CA ALA A 49 -5.04 -3.79 -7.55
C ALA A 49 -5.68 -3.61 -6.17
N TRP A 50 -6.30 -2.45 -5.91
CA TRP A 50 -6.97 -2.17 -4.63
C TRP A 50 -8.08 -3.17 -4.34
N GLU A 51 -8.95 -3.46 -5.33
CA GLU A 51 -10.01 -4.46 -5.15
C GLU A 51 -9.44 -5.86 -4.87
N ARG A 52 -8.32 -6.23 -5.51
CA ARG A 52 -7.63 -7.49 -5.20
C ARG A 52 -7.07 -7.51 -3.78
N PHE A 53 -6.53 -6.41 -3.30
CA PHE A 53 -5.99 -6.32 -1.93
C PHE A 53 -7.05 -6.47 -0.84
N LYS A 54 -8.30 -6.13 -1.12
CA LYS A 54 -9.42 -6.38 -0.19
C LYS A 54 -9.94 -7.81 -0.29
N GLY A 55 -9.96 -8.37 -1.50
CA GLY A 55 -10.50 -9.68 -1.82
C GLY A 55 -9.46 -10.81 -1.75
N GLU A 56 -9.41 -11.61 -2.81
CA GLU A 56 -8.59 -12.85 -2.86
C GLU A 56 -7.08 -12.62 -2.93
N GLY A 57 -6.64 -11.40 -3.23
CA GLY A 57 -5.23 -11.07 -3.42
C GLY A 57 -4.68 -11.60 -4.75
N TYR A 58 -3.44 -12.09 -4.70
CA TYR A 58 -2.68 -12.60 -5.84
C TYR A 58 -2.26 -14.08 -5.64
N GLY A 59 -3.15 -14.87 -5.02
CA GLY A 59 -2.96 -16.29 -4.79
C GLY A 59 -2.30 -16.63 -3.45
N SER A 60 -1.15 -16.07 -3.11
CA SER A 60 -0.53 -16.24 -1.80
C SER A 60 -0.31 -14.92 -1.07
N LEU A 61 -0.14 -14.99 0.25
CA LEU A 61 0.20 -13.80 1.05
C LEU A 61 1.51 -13.16 0.58
N HIS A 62 2.52 -13.95 0.21
CA HIS A 62 3.80 -13.44 -0.27
C HIS A 62 3.69 -12.70 -1.61
N LEU A 63 2.91 -13.23 -2.53
CA LEU A 63 2.64 -12.58 -3.82
C LEU A 63 1.81 -11.30 -3.62
N THR A 64 0.79 -11.37 -2.78
CA THR A 64 -0.05 -10.21 -2.46
C THR A 64 0.74 -9.11 -1.76
N SER A 65 1.59 -9.46 -0.80
CA SER A 65 2.47 -8.49 -0.13
C SER A 65 3.46 -7.85 -1.09
N ALA A 66 3.98 -8.60 -2.05
CA ALA A 66 4.86 -8.05 -3.08
C ALA A 66 4.12 -7.04 -3.98
N ALA A 67 2.88 -7.35 -4.38
CA ALA A 67 2.02 -6.45 -5.14
C ALA A 67 1.69 -5.18 -4.34
N MET A 68 1.27 -5.31 -3.06
CA MET A 68 1.03 -4.18 -2.15
C MET A 68 2.28 -3.29 -2.03
N GLY A 69 3.48 -3.87 -1.92
CA GLY A 69 4.74 -3.13 -1.86
C GLY A 69 5.09 -2.36 -3.14
N GLY A 70 4.39 -2.58 -4.25
CA GLY A 70 4.47 -1.79 -5.48
C GLY A 70 3.39 -0.72 -5.60
N PHE A 71 2.39 -0.71 -4.72
CA PHE A 71 1.22 0.16 -4.85
C PHE A 71 1.52 1.62 -4.52
N GLN A 72 2.12 1.86 -3.35
CA GLN A 72 2.45 3.21 -2.87
C GLN A 72 3.84 3.62 -3.39
N TRP A 73 3.85 4.47 -4.40
CA TRP A 73 5.08 4.99 -4.98
C TRP A 73 5.15 6.50 -4.78
N TYR A 74 6.22 6.98 -4.19
CA TYR A 74 6.38 8.38 -3.74
C TYR A 74 6.16 9.44 -4.83
N CYS A 75 6.43 9.11 -6.10
CA CYS A 75 6.20 10.02 -7.23
C CYS A 75 4.77 10.01 -7.78
N GLN A 76 3.85 9.22 -7.17
CA GLN A 76 2.47 9.05 -7.62
C GLN A 76 1.45 9.60 -6.60
N ARG A 77 1.82 10.60 -5.83
CA ARG A 77 1.01 11.12 -4.70
C ARG A 77 -0.40 11.53 -5.08
N GLU A 78 -0.57 12.20 -6.21
CA GLU A 78 -1.89 12.64 -6.70
C GLU A 78 -2.75 11.46 -7.10
N LEU A 79 -2.18 10.50 -7.82
CA LEU A 79 -2.86 9.27 -8.22
C LEU A 79 -3.29 8.42 -7.01
N LEU A 80 -2.49 8.44 -5.95
CA LEU A 80 -2.72 7.67 -4.72
C LEU A 80 -3.62 8.42 -3.71
N ALA A 81 -3.89 9.71 -3.91
CA ALA A 81 -4.66 10.51 -2.97
C ALA A 81 -6.03 9.90 -2.59
N PRO A 82 -6.84 9.35 -3.52
CA PRO A 82 -8.12 8.73 -3.19
C PRO A 82 -7.98 7.51 -2.27
N TYR A 83 -6.85 6.81 -2.32
CA TYR A 83 -6.63 5.59 -1.55
C TYR A 83 -6.28 5.86 -0.08
N ALA A 84 -5.89 7.09 0.26
CA ALA A 84 -5.75 7.50 1.64
C ALA A 84 -7.10 7.47 2.39
N GLU A 85 -8.20 7.87 1.74
CA GLU A 85 -9.53 7.76 2.33
C GLU A 85 -10.06 6.31 2.28
N ARG A 86 -9.92 5.63 1.14
CA ARG A 86 -10.34 4.25 0.98
C ARG A 86 -9.71 3.30 2.00
N PHE A 87 -8.48 3.58 2.43
CA PHE A 87 -7.85 2.80 3.49
C PHE A 87 -8.70 2.75 4.76
N PHE A 88 -9.19 3.91 5.23
CA PHE A 88 -10.00 3.98 6.43
C PHE A 88 -11.42 3.42 6.23
N GLU A 89 -11.95 3.47 5.02
CA GLU A 89 -13.25 2.88 4.68
C GLU A 89 -13.18 1.34 4.70
N ASP A 90 -12.09 0.76 4.20
CA ASP A 90 -11.95 -0.68 4.00
C ASP A 90 -11.28 -1.41 5.20
N ALA A 91 -10.51 -0.71 6.04
CA ALA A 91 -9.68 -1.32 7.07
C ALA A 91 -10.46 -2.20 8.06
N THR A 92 -11.63 -1.76 8.52
CA THR A 92 -12.45 -2.56 9.45
C THR A 92 -12.85 -3.88 8.81
N GLY A 93 -13.36 -3.86 7.58
CA GLY A 93 -13.76 -5.08 6.85
C GLY A 93 -12.59 -6.04 6.65
N VAL A 94 -11.43 -5.51 6.23
CA VAL A 94 -10.22 -6.35 6.06
C VAL A 94 -9.82 -7.02 7.37
N PHE A 95 -9.88 -6.33 8.51
CA PHE A 95 -9.52 -6.91 9.80
C PHE A 95 -10.57 -7.87 10.38
N GLN A 96 -11.82 -7.78 9.93
CA GLN A 96 -12.89 -8.71 10.31
C GLN A 96 -12.91 -9.98 9.46
N GLU A 97 -12.63 -9.86 8.17
CA GLU A 97 -12.85 -10.93 7.19
C GLU A 97 -11.59 -11.72 6.83
N ARG A 98 -10.39 -11.12 7.07
CA ARG A 98 -9.12 -11.72 6.66
C ARG A 98 -8.33 -12.27 7.85
N THR A 99 -7.35 -13.14 7.55
CA THR A 99 -6.46 -13.65 8.60
C THR A 99 -5.63 -12.54 9.22
N HIS A 100 -5.24 -12.70 10.45
CA HIS A 100 -4.40 -11.75 11.19
C HIS A 100 -3.11 -11.38 10.45
N GLU A 101 -2.44 -12.37 9.84
CA GLU A 101 -1.21 -12.13 9.07
C GLU A 101 -1.46 -11.28 7.84
N PHE A 102 -2.55 -11.57 7.12
CA PHE A 102 -2.95 -10.80 5.95
C PHE A 102 -3.27 -9.35 6.34
N SER A 103 -4.12 -9.14 7.34
CA SER A 103 -4.56 -7.81 7.76
C SER A 103 -3.40 -6.94 8.23
N ARG A 104 -2.43 -7.52 8.94
CA ARG A 104 -1.19 -6.80 9.29
C ARG A 104 -0.36 -6.43 8.07
N ALA A 105 -0.16 -7.37 7.14
CA ALA A 105 0.58 -7.08 5.91
C ALA A 105 -0.11 -5.99 5.07
N TRP A 106 -1.43 -6.06 4.98
CA TRP A 106 -2.27 -5.07 4.31
C TRP A 106 -2.12 -3.68 4.94
N PHE A 107 -2.22 -3.61 6.28
CA PHE A 107 -2.07 -2.35 7.01
C PHE A 107 -0.70 -1.74 6.78
N VAL A 108 0.38 -2.50 7.02
CA VAL A 108 1.75 -2.00 6.89
C VAL A 108 2.07 -1.53 5.48
N ALA A 109 1.54 -2.21 4.47
CA ALA A 109 1.84 -1.85 3.08
C ALA A 109 0.99 -0.69 2.54
N LEU A 110 -0.22 -0.48 3.09
CA LEU A 110 -1.20 0.43 2.48
C LEU A 110 -1.62 1.59 3.38
N PHE A 111 -1.22 1.63 4.66
CA PHE A 111 -1.41 2.81 5.49
C PHE A 111 -0.84 4.04 4.78
N PRO A 112 -1.56 5.18 4.73
CA PRO A 112 -1.19 6.32 3.88
C PRO A 112 -0.05 7.20 4.48
N ASP A 113 1.01 6.59 5.00
CA ASP A 113 2.19 7.24 5.56
C ASP A 113 3.04 7.98 4.52
N PHE A 114 2.86 7.68 3.23
CA PHE A 114 3.47 8.43 2.13
C PHE A 114 3.02 9.91 2.12
N ARG A 115 1.92 10.23 2.79
CA ARG A 115 1.41 11.58 3.01
C ARG A 115 1.68 12.00 4.46
N VAL A 116 2.91 12.45 4.72
CA VAL A 116 3.27 13.02 6.04
C VAL A 116 2.57 14.37 6.20
N GLU A 117 1.28 14.36 6.52
CA GLU A 117 0.42 15.53 6.58
C GLU A 117 -0.48 15.47 7.82
N ARG A 118 -0.72 16.63 8.46
CA ARG A 118 -1.59 16.74 9.63
C ARG A 118 -2.99 16.18 9.36
N GLY A 119 -3.55 16.43 8.17
CA GLY A 119 -4.87 15.93 7.78
C GLY A 119 -5.00 14.40 7.78
N VAL A 120 -3.94 13.68 7.42
CA VAL A 120 -3.92 12.21 7.48
C VAL A 120 -3.89 11.74 8.93
N LEU A 121 -3.08 12.38 9.78
CA LEU A 121 -3.04 12.08 11.21
C LEU A 121 -4.40 12.31 11.88
N ASP A 122 -5.03 13.46 11.63
CA ASP A 122 -6.34 13.78 12.18
C ASP A 122 -7.42 12.80 11.72
N ARG A 123 -7.35 12.37 10.46
CA ARG A 123 -8.26 11.34 9.90
C ARG A 123 -8.06 9.99 10.59
N SER A 124 -6.81 9.57 10.76
CA SER A 124 -6.45 8.31 11.42
C SER A 124 -6.86 8.31 12.90
N GLN A 125 -6.65 9.42 13.62
CA GLN A 125 -7.06 9.54 15.02
C GLN A 125 -8.59 9.50 15.18
N ARG A 126 -9.34 10.15 14.30
CA ARG A 126 -10.81 10.07 14.29
C ARG A 126 -11.28 8.65 14.00
N PHE A 127 -10.67 8.00 13.03
CA PHE A 127 -10.99 6.60 12.70
C PHE A 127 -10.70 5.68 13.89
N LEU A 128 -9.55 5.82 14.55
CA LEU A 128 -9.21 5.06 15.76
C LEU A 128 -10.29 5.17 16.83
N GLY A 129 -10.90 6.35 16.99
CA GLY A 129 -12.01 6.58 17.93
C GLY A 129 -13.31 5.86 17.57
N THR A 130 -13.45 5.33 16.35
CA THR A 130 -14.63 4.59 15.88
C THR A 130 -14.41 3.08 15.80
N VAL A 131 -13.16 2.61 15.90
CA VAL A 131 -12.83 1.18 15.80
C VAL A 131 -13.28 0.45 17.06
N SER A 132 -13.98 -0.69 16.87
CA SER A 132 -14.39 -1.55 17.97
C SER A 132 -13.19 -2.13 18.75
N GLU A 133 -13.31 -2.24 20.06
CA GLU A 133 -12.33 -2.92 20.91
C GLU A 133 -12.17 -4.41 20.57
N GLU A 134 -13.12 -4.99 19.84
CA GLU A 134 -13.04 -6.37 19.34
C GLU A 134 -11.98 -6.55 18.23
N LEU A 135 -11.39 -5.45 17.73
CA LEU A 135 -10.32 -5.45 16.75
C LEU A 135 -8.99 -4.93 17.36
N PRO A 136 -8.44 -5.58 18.40
CA PRO A 136 -7.30 -5.06 19.14
C PRO A 136 -6.04 -4.89 18.27
N THR A 137 -5.87 -5.72 17.25
CA THR A 137 -4.75 -5.60 16.32
C THR A 137 -4.85 -4.34 15.47
N LEU A 138 -6.04 -3.99 14.98
CA LEU A 138 -6.25 -2.76 14.21
C LEU A 138 -6.03 -1.53 15.10
N VAL A 139 -6.58 -1.53 16.30
CA VAL A 139 -6.40 -0.46 17.30
C VAL A 139 -4.92 -0.23 17.58
N ARG A 140 -4.16 -1.31 17.82
CA ARG A 140 -2.71 -1.24 18.07
C ARG A 140 -1.96 -0.69 16.86
N SER A 141 -2.23 -1.22 15.67
CA SER A 141 -1.56 -0.78 14.44
C SER A 141 -1.81 0.71 14.16
N LEU A 142 -3.04 1.20 14.39
CA LEU A 142 -3.37 2.62 14.23
C LEU A 142 -2.64 3.49 15.25
N ARG A 143 -2.51 3.07 16.52
CA ARG A 143 -1.75 3.81 17.53
C ARG A 143 -0.28 3.93 17.15
N GLU A 144 0.35 2.82 16.77
CA GLU A 144 1.75 2.78 16.34
C GLU A 144 1.97 3.68 15.11
N ALA A 145 1.11 3.58 14.10
CA ALA A 145 1.19 4.40 12.89
C ALA A 145 0.95 5.91 13.16
N ASN A 146 0.02 6.25 14.07
CA ASN A 146 -0.22 7.63 14.47
C ASN A 146 1.00 8.24 15.18
N ASP A 147 1.65 7.49 16.06
CA ASP A 147 2.87 7.94 16.76
C ASP A 147 4.02 8.17 15.77
N ASP A 148 4.19 7.29 14.78
CA ASP A 148 5.20 7.43 13.74
C ASP A 148 4.93 8.63 12.84
N LEU A 149 3.68 8.80 12.42
CA LEU A 149 3.26 9.92 11.56
C LEU A 149 3.39 11.27 12.29
N GLU A 150 3.02 11.33 13.58
CA GLU A 150 3.18 12.54 14.39
C GLU A 150 4.67 12.92 14.53
N ARG A 151 5.54 11.95 14.78
CA ARG A 151 6.99 12.19 14.81
C ARG A 151 7.51 12.70 13.47
N ALA A 152 7.09 12.08 12.37
CA ALA A 152 7.49 12.50 11.03
C ALA A 152 7.02 13.93 10.69
N ILE A 153 5.81 14.32 11.09
CA ILE A 153 5.29 15.68 10.93
C ILE A 153 6.14 16.67 11.71
N LYS A 154 6.41 16.41 13.01
CA LYS A 154 7.26 17.27 13.85
C LYS A 154 8.66 17.45 13.27
N CYS A 155 9.27 16.38 12.76
CA CYS A 155 10.58 16.45 12.10
C CYS A 155 10.55 17.35 10.84
N ARG A 156 9.49 17.28 10.05
CA ARG A 156 9.34 18.15 8.86
C ARG A 156 9.13 19.61 9.25
N GLU A 157 8.28 19.89 10.23
CA GLU A 157 8.03 21.22 10.74
C GLU A 157 9.34 21.86 11.25
N PHE A 158 10.15 21.10 12.00
CA PHE A 158 11.46 21.56 12.47
C PHE A 158 12.44 21.84 11.32
N ALA A 159 12.46 21.00 10.31
CA ALA A 159 13.39 21.17 9.17
C ALA A 159 13.02 22.33 8.24
N THR A 160 11.81 22.89 8.35
CA THR A 160 11.31 24.02 7.55
C THR A 160 11.25 25.34 8.33
N SER A 161 11.60 25.31 9.61
CA SER A 161 11.70 26.48 10.50
C SER A 161 13.09 27.11 10.42
#